data_7283420d5d289f0d03ca9ae3d3e77d88
#
_entry.id   7283420d5d289f0d03ca9ae3d3e77d88
#
_cell.length_a   1.000
_cell.length_b   1.000
_cell.length_c   1.000
_cell.angle_alpha   90.00
_cell.angle_beta   90.00
_cell.angle_gamma   90.00
#
_symmetry.space_group_name_H-M   'P 1'
#
loop_
_entity.id
_entity.type
_entity.pdbx_description
1 polymer ?
#
loop_
_entity_poly.entity_id
_entity_poly.type
_entity_poly.pdbx_seq_one_letter_code
_entity_poly.pdbx_strand_id
1 'polypeptide(L)'
;MDAILKNRVVGEKDAVMFDIDDTLIFTNGNANVPIIKLLHYAKQLGYKIIIITARPAIQATVEFTKFQLHQYGIPYDALVITPAYNKGNIKRRSGLNYVLSVGDMDTDLTDTQYALKIKIST
;
A
#
# COMPACT_ATOMS: atom_id res chain seq x y z
N MET A 1 1.00 -14.88 1.72
CA MET A 1 0.10 -13.73 1.88
C MET A 1 -1.27 -13.95 1.27
N ASP A 2 -1.35 -14.61 0.14
CA ASP A 2 -2.63 -14.87 -0.51
C ASP A 2 -3.60 -15.62 0.42
N ALA A 3 -3.11 -16.60 1.18
CA ALA A 3 -3.93 -17.38 2.09
C ALA A 3 -4.57 -16.53 3.20
N ILE A 4 -3.85 -15.53 3.70
CA ILE A 4 -4.36 -14.60 4.73
C ILE A 4 -5.55 -13.81 4.18
N LEU A 5 -5.45 -13.34 2.95
CA LEU A 5 -6.49 -12.54 2.31
C LEU A 5 -7.67 -13.38 1.86
N LYS A 6 -7.39 -14.59 1.37
CA LYS A 6 -8.36 -15.48 0.75
C LYS A 6 -9.26 -16.19 1.77
N ASN A 7 -8.70 -16.57 2.93
CA ASN A 7 -9.36 -17.47 3.89
C ASN A 7 -10.19 -16.70 4.94
N ARG A 8 -10.88 -15.66 4.51
CA ARG A 8 -11.77 -14.89 5.38
C ARG A 8 -12.86 -14.21 4.58
N VAL A 9 -13.95 -13.87 5.25
CA VAL A 9 -15.00 -13.04 4.66
C VAL A 9 -14.52 -11.59 4.68
N VAL A 10 -14.55 -10.94 3.52
CA VAL A 10 -14.10 -9.55 3.37
C VAL A 10 -15.27 -8.61 3.64
N GLY A 11 -15.11 -7.75 4.67
CA GLY A 11 -16.09 -6.74 5.02
C GLY A 11 -15.82 -5.40 4.34
N GLU A 12 -16.79 -4.49 4.40
CA GLU A 12 -16.70 -3.16 3.77
C GLU A 12 -15.53 -2.31 4.26
N LYS A 13 -15.09 -2.54 5.51
CA LYS A 13 -14.00 -1.79 6.12
C LYS A 13 -12.67 -2.50 6.07
N ASP A 14 -12.62 -3.68 5.48
CA ASP A 14 -11.37 -4.44 5.38
C ASP A 14 -10.50 -3.86 4.27
N ALA A 15 -9.26 -3.56 4.63
CA ALA A 15 -8.32 -2.86 3.76
C ALA A 15 -6.95 -3.52 3.78
N VAL A 16 -6.22 -3.30 2.70
CA VAL A 16 -4.81 -3.63 2.59
C VAL A 16 -4.06 -2.34 2.26
N MET A 17 -2.99 -2.09 2.99
CA MET A 17 -2.16 -0.90 2.80
C MET A 17 -0.90 -1.26 2.04
N PHE A 18 -0.52 -0.39 1.10
CA PHE A 18 0.74 -0.50 0.36
C PHE A 18 1.49 0.82 0.41
N ASP A 19 2.80 0.73 0.64
CA ASP A 19 3.73 1.81 0.35
C ASP A 19 4.09 1.78 -1.14
N ILE A 20 4.72 2.84 -1.67
CA ILE A 20 5.09 2.91 -3.08
C ILE A 20 6.57 2.59 -3.26
N ASP A 21 7.46 3.47 -2.78
CA ASP A 21 8.89 3.39 -3.06
C ASP A 21 9.51 2.16 -2.41
N ASP A 22 10.20 1.37 -3.22
CA ASP A 22 10.81 0.10 -2.83
C ASP A 22 9.81 -0.95 -2.29
N THR A 23 8.55 -0.76 -2.62
CA THR A 23 7.46 -1.70 -2.30
C THR A 23 6.72 -2.09 -3.57
N LEU A 24 5.96 -1.17 -4.17
CA LEU A 24 5.29 -1.38 -5.46
C LEU A 24 6.21 -1.08 -6.64
N ILE A 25 7.03 -0.06 -6.50
CA ILE A 25 7.95 0.42 -7.53
C ILE A 25 9.31 0.60 -6.88
N PHE A 26 10.34 -0.04 -7.44
CA PHE A 26 11.70 0.11 -6.94
C PHE A 26 12.26 1.49 -7.32
N THR A 27 13.26 1.95 -6.56
CA THR A 27 13.90 3.25 -6.77
C THR A 27 14.48 3.38 -8.19
N ASN A 28 14.91 2.27 -8.80
CA ASN A 28 15.39 2.25 -10.19
C ASN A 28 14.27 2.35 -11.24
N GLY A 29 13.02 2.44 -10.82
CA GLY A 29 11.86 2.53 -11.71
C GLY A 29 11.25 1.20 -12.12
N ASN A 30 11.83 0.08 -11.72
CA ASN A 30 11.27 -1.23 -12.04
C ASN A 30 10.06 -1.54 -11.17
N ALA A 31 9.05 -2.14 -11.77
CA ALA A 31 7.87 -2.60 -11.05
C ALA A 31 8.20 -3.82 -10.19
N ASN A 32 7.69 -3.84 -8.96
CA ASN A 32 7.71 -5.05 -8.13
C ASN A 32 6.50 -5.91 -8.50
N VAL A 33 6.64 -6.69 -9.54
CA VAL A 33 5.53 -7.43 -10.15
C VAL A 33 4.79 -8.33 -9.15
N PRO A 34 5.47 -9.14 -8.31
CA PRO A 34 4.74 -9.97 -7.33
C PRO A 34 3.87 -9.16 -6.37
N ILE A 35 4.32 -8.00 -5.95
CA ILE A 35 3.56 -7.16 -5.01
C ILE A 35 2.39 -6.45 -5.73
N ILE A 36 2.60 -6.01 -6.96
CA ILE A 36 1.51 -5.45 -7.77
C ILE A 36 0.44 -6.52 -8.01
N LYS A 37 0.83 -7.76 -8.26
CA LYS A 37 -0.11 -8.88 -8.38
C LYS A 37 -0.87 -9.12 -7.08
N LEU A 38 -0.21 -9.03 -5.94
CA LEU A 38 -0.86 -9.15 -4.63
C LEU A 38 -1.90 -8.06 -4.44
N LEU A 39 -1.59 -6.83 -4.84
CA LEU A 39 -2.53 -5.71 -4.78
C LEU A 39 -3.76 -5.98 -5.64
N HIS A 40 -3.57 -6.43 -6.88
CA HIS A 40 -4.69 -6.77 -7.76
C HIS A 40 -5.54 -7.90 -7.18
N TYR A 41 -4.91 -8.89 -6.58
CA TYR A 41 -5.59 -9.99 -5.95
C TYR A 41 -6.44 -9.52 -4.76
N ALA A 42 -5.88 -8.67 -3.90
CA ALA A 42 -6.60 -8.09 -2.78
C ALA A 42 -7.83 -7.30 -3.26
N LYS A 43 -7.65 -6.49 -4.30
CA LYS A 43 -8.76 -5.73 -4.86
C LYS A 43 -9.84 -6.64 -5.42
N GLN A 44 -9.46 -7.70 -6.11
CA GLN A 44 -10.39 -8.67 -6.67
C GLN A 44 -11.20 -9.36 -5.57
N LEU A 45 -10.62 -9.60 -4.41
CA LEU A 45 -11.29 -10.21 -3.27
C LEU A 45 -12.22 -9.24 -2.53
N GLY A 46 -12.20 -7.95 -2.86
CA GLY A 46 -13.08 -6.95 -2.27
C GLY A 46 -12.45 -6.06 -1.21
N TYR A 47 -11.15 -6.19 -0.95
CA TYR A 47 -10.46 -5.31 -0.01
C TYR A 47 -10.34 -3.90 -0.57
N LYS A 48 -10.43 -2.90 0.31
CA LYS A 48 -10.06 -1.54 -0.06
C LYS A 48 -8.55 -1.45 -0.15
N ILE A 49 -8.06 -0.83 -1.21
CA ILE A 49 -6.63 -0.63 -1.44
C ILE A 49 -6.26 0.79 -1.03
N ILE A 50 -5.45 0.91 0.00
CA ILE A 50 -5.03 2.20 0.53
C ILE A 50 -3.53 2.32 0.32
N ILE A 51 -3.12 3.31 -0.46
CA ILE A 51 -1.70 3.61 -0.68
C ILE A 51 -1.33 4.77 0.21
N ILE A 52 -0.31 4.58 1.04
CA ILE A 52 0.19 5.62 1.94
C ILE A 52 1.68 5.80 1.65
N THR A 53 2.06 6.97 1.20
CA THR A 53 3.43 7.28 0.78
C THR A 53 3.99 8.49 1.52
N ALA A 54 5.31 8.46 1.80
CA ALA A 54 6.03 9.58 2.38
C ALA A 54 6.64 10.51 1.33
N ARG A 55 6.24 10.37 0.07
CA ARG A 55 6.68 11.32 -0.98
C ARG A 55 6.26 12.74 -0.61
N PRO A 56 7.01 13.77 -1.08
CA PRO A 56 6.63 15.16 -0.78
C PRO A 56 5.21 15.51 -1.23
N ALA A 57 4.48 16.24 -0.39
CA ALA A 57 3.09 16.63 -0.65
C ALA A 57 3.01 17.94 -1.46
N ILE A 58 3.86 18.09 -2.47
CA ILE A 58 3.81 19.21 -3.41
C ILE A 58 3.08 18.78 -4.66
N GLN A 59 2.37 19.70 -5.29
CA GLN A 59 1.45 19.39 -6.40
C GLN A 59 2.11 18.59 -7.52
N ALA A 60 3.31 18.99 -7.96
CA ALA A 60 4.02 18.30 -9.03
C ALA A 60 4.30 16.83 -8.68
N THR A 61 4.70 16.56 -7.44
CA THR A 61 4.96 15.20 -6.96
C THR A 61 3.69 14.39 -6.84
N VAL A 62 2.60 15.00 -6.37
CA VAL A 62 1.31 14.34 -6.26
C VAL A 62 0.82 13.90 -7.63
N GLU A 63 0.89 14.78 -8.60
CA GLU A 63 0.43 14.48 -9.96
C GLU A 63 1.31 13.45 -10.65
N PHE A 64 2.64 13.54 -10.47
CA PHE A 64 3.56 12.54 -10.99
C PHE A 64 3.27 11.17 -10.37
N THR A 65 3.00 11.12 -9.07
CA THR A 65 2.69 9.87 -8.37
C THR A 65 1.43 9.22 -8.93
N LYS A 66 0.36 10.01 -9.13
CA LYS A 66 -0.87 9.51 -9.72
C LYS A 66 -0.66 9.00 -11.14
N PHE A 67 0.08 9.74 -11.94
CA PHE A 67 0.43 9.32 -13.31
C PHE A 67 1.22 8.02 -13.30
N GLN A 68 2.21 7.90 -12.41
CA GLN A 68 3.04 6.72 -12.31
C GLN A 68 2.22 5.49 -11.90
N LEU A 69 1.36 5.62 -10.89
CA LEU A 69 0.48 4.52 -10.48
C LEU A 69 -0.43 4.07 -11.61
N HIS A 70 -0.98 5.01 -12.35
CA HIS A 70 -1.79 4.71 -13.54
C HIS A 70 -0.98 3.96 -14.59
N GLN A 71 0.24 4.42 -14.85
CA GLN A 71 1.12 3.84 -15.86
C GLN A 71 1.51 2.40 -15.53
N TYR A 72 1.69 2.09 -14.24
CA TYR A 72 2.00 0.72 -13.80
C TYR A 72 0.73 -0.14 -13.61
N GLY A 73 -0.45 0.39 -13.92
CA GLY A 73 -1.68 -0.36 -13.78
C GLY A 73 -2.06 -0.67 -12.34
N ILE A 74 -1.76 0.25 -11.42
CA ILE A 74 -2.02 0.07 -10.00
C ILE A 74 -3.29 0.83 -9.59
N PRO A 75 -4.41 0.14 -9.37
CA PRO A 75 -5.63 0.76 -8.87
C PRO A 75 -5.57 0.95 -7.36
N TYR A 76 -6.30 1.94 -6.86
CA TYR A 76 -6.41 2.18 -5.42
C TYR A 76 -7.72 2.89 -5.10
N ASP A 77 -8.18 2.73 -3.86
CA ASP A 77 -9.37 3.42 -3.36
C ASP A 77 -9.01 4.76 -2.73
N ALA A 78 -7.82 4.86 -2.14
CA ALA A 78 -7.31 6.11 -1.59
C ALA A 78 -5.79 6.17 -1.71
N LEU A 79 -5.30 7.37 -1.98
CA LEU A 79 -3.87 7.70 -1.97
C LEU A 79 -3.64 8.78 -0.92
N VAL A 80 -2.83 8.47 0.08
CA VAL A 80 -2.53 9.39 1.18
C VAL A 80 -1.04 9.72 1.16
N ILE A 81 -0.73 11.00 1.21
CA ILE A 81 0.64 11.50 1.26
C ILE A 81 0.86 12.10 2.65
N THR A 82 1.81 11.53 3.40
CA THR A 82 2.07 11.90 4.79
C THR A 82 3.51 11.56 5.15
N PRO A 83 4.13 12.27 6.10
CA PRO A 83 5.43 11.86 6.60
C PRO A 83 5.41 10.43 7.13
N ALA A 84 6.54 9.73 6.99
CA ALA A 84 6.63 8.32 7.37
C ALA A 84 6.18 8.06 8.82
N TYR A 85 6.57 8.92 9.76
CA TYR A 85 6.22 8.75 11.17
C TYR A 85 4.71 8.86 11.44
N ASN A 86 3.93 9.38 10.51
CA ASN A 86 2.50 9.62 10.67
C ASN A 86 1.65 8.53 10.02
N LYS A 87 2.24 7.56 9.35
CA LYS A 87 1.48 6.52 8.61
C LYS A 87 0.55 5.72 9.51
N GLY A 88 1.02 5.32 10.69
CA GLY A 88 0.17 4.61 11.65
C GLY A 88 -1.01 5.44 12.12
N ASN A 89 -0.81 6.73 12.34
CA ASN A 89 -1.89 7.63 12.75
C ASN A 89 -2.96 7.77 11.65
N ILE A 90 -2.54 7.83 10.38
CA ILE A 90 -3.47 7.84 9.24
C ILE A 90 -4.35 6.58 9.27
N LYS A 91 -3.75 5.41 9.50
CA LYS A 91 -4.50 4.16 9.57
C LYS A 91 -5.53 4.18 10.71
N ARG A 92 -5.12 4.60 11.92
CA ARG A 92 -6.01 4.67 13.09
C ARG A 92 -7.19 5.60 12.86
N ARG A 93 -6.98 6.69 12.13
CA ARG A 93 -8.00 7.70 11.86
C ARG A 93 -8.95 7.34 10.71
N SER A 94 -8.56 6.40 9.87
CA SER A 94 -9.33 6.05 8.67
C SER A 94 -10.63 5.32 8.97
N GLY A 95 -10.74 4.69 10.12
CA GLY A 95 -11.87 3.84 10.47
C GLY A 95 -11.88 2.50 9.75
N LEU A 96 -10.79 2.17 9.03
CA LEU A 96 -10.67 0.91 8.30
C LEU A 96 -9.95 -0.14 9.14
N ASN A 97 -10.22 -1.40 8.83
CA ASN A 97 -9.54 -2.54 9.42
C ASN A 97 -8.42 -3.00 8.47
N TYR A 98 -7.18 -2.69 8.80
CA TYR A 98 -6.04 -3.08 7.97
C TYR A 98 -5.68 -4.53 8.26
N VAL A 99 -6.08 -5.41 7.36
CA VAL A 99 -5.80 -6.84 7.45
C VAL A 99 -4.34 -7.11 7.13
N LEU A 100 -3.80 -6.41 6.15
CA LEU A 100 -2.41 -6.55 5.73
C LEU A 100 -1.83 -5.18 5.39
N SER A 101 -0.60 -4.94 5.78
CA SER A 101 0.18 -3.78 5.34
C SER A 101 1.49 -4.26 4.73
N VAL A 102 1.84 -3.68 3.59
CA VAL A 102 3.01 -4.06 2.78
C VAL A 102 3.90 -2.84 2.62
N GLY A 103 5.15 -2.94 3.03
CA GLY A 103 6.10 -1.85 2.93
C GLY A 103 7.52 -2.29 3.23
N ASP A 104 8.48 -1.40 2.95
CA ASP A 104 9.90 -1.64 3.19
C ASP A 104 10.38 -1.07 4.53
N MET A 105 9.60 -0.20 5.16
CA MET A 105 9.95 0.47 6.42
C MET A 105 9.02 0.03 7.55
N ASP A 106 9.54 0.03 8.77
CA ASP A 106 8.74 -0.35 9.94
C ASP A 106 7.52 0.56 10.14
N THR A 107 7.62 1.83 9.74
CA THR A 107 6.51 2.79 9.81
C THR A 107 5.33 2.40 8.92
N ASP A 108 5.55 1.55 7.91
CA ASP A 108 4.49 1.01 7.06
C ASP A 108 3.71 -0.10 7.74
N LEU A 109 4.32 -0.76 8.73
CA LEU A 109 3.92 -2.07 9.22
C LEU A 109 3.21 -2.03 10.56
N THR A 110 2.87 -0.85 11.08
CA THR A 110 2.11 -0.69 12.31
C THR A 110 0.61 -0.70 12.05
N ASP A 111 -0.18 -0.87 13.10
CA ASP A 111 -1.65 -0.72 13.06
C ASP A 111 -2.32 -1.60 12.00
N THR A 112 -1.88 -2.85 11.95
CA THR A 112 -2.33 -3.83 10.97
C THR A 112 -2.35 -5.22 11.61
N GLN A 113 -3.20 -6.12 11.12
CA GLN A 113 -3.25 -7.50 11.62
C GLN A 113 -2.03 -8.29 11.17
N TYR A 114 -1.64 -8.14 9.91
CA TYR A 114 -0.47 -8.81 9.34
C TYR A 114 0.39 -7.79 8.61
N ALA A 115 1.67 -8.06 8.55
CA ALA A 115 2.65 -7.19 7.90
C ALA A 115 3.56 -7.99 6.98
N LEU A 116 3.81 -7.47 5.79
CA LEU A 116 4.77 -8.01 4.86
C LEU A 116 5.85 -6.96 4.62
N LYS A 117 7.06 -7.23 5.11
CA LYS A 117 8.19 -6.33 4.93
C LYS A 117 8.94 -6.67 3.65
N ILE A 118 9.03 -5.71 2.77
CA ILE A 118 9.81 -5.85 1.53
C ILE A 118 11.26 -5.55 1.86
N LYS A 119 12.14 -6.50 1.55
CA LYS A 119 13.57 -6.34 1.73
C LYS A 119 14.21 -5.99 0.41
N ILE A 120 15.06 -4.96 0.44
CA ILE A 120 15.79 -4.52 -0.73
C ILE A 120 17.15 -5.20 -0.69
N SER A 121 17.52 -5.88 -1.79
CA SER A 121 18.86 -6.42 -1.96
C SER A 121 19.81 -5.27 -2.31
N THR A 122 20.82 -5.08 -1.50
CA THR A 122 21.87 -4.09 -1.75
C THR A 122 23.17 -4.77 -2.15
#